data_fc19a58e1968ec81a071d904774bc600
#
_entry.id   fc19a58e1968ec81a071d904774bc600
#
_cell.length_a   1.000
_cell.length_b   1.000
_cell.length_c   1.000
_cell.angle_alpha   90.00
_cell.angle_beta   90.00
_cell.angle_gamma   90.00
#
_symmetry.space_group_name_H-M   'P 1'
#
loop_
_entity.id
_entity.type
_entity.pdbx_description
1 polymer ?
#
loop_
_entity_poly.entity_id
_entity_poly.type
_entity_poly.pdbx_seq_one_letter_code
_entity_poly.pdbx_strand_id
1 'polypeptide(L)'
;MADLKTNLLGFTMNSPIIGASGTVGYGVEYEELADFSRIGGISGKGLTLHGQYGNKGERLWETPSGLINSIGLQNPGVQHFIDVELGEMLELKQKYGTVAIANLGGHSEEEYVEGAAMLSESGVDIVELNISCPNVKVGGMAYGVKAEAAGEVVRMVRDACKKHLMVKLSPQAENIPEMCRAVEAAGADAISLTNTFQACAIDLEKRRPVFDNIFAGLSGPAVRPIALRMVWQAVGAVSIPVVGLGGIATGKDALEFIMAGATAVQVGAANFANPRAMETIAEEMAAWMDAHGVKTLDEIRGCAR
;
A
#
# COMPACT_ATOMS: atom_id res chain seq x y z
N MET A 1 21.42 19.69 -4.40
CA MET A 1 20.19 18.91 -4.63
C MET A 1 19.84 18.17 -3.36
N ALA A 2 18.61 18.21 -2.96
CA ALA A 2 18.11 17.48 -1.81
C ALA A 2 18.26 15.97 -2.00
N ASP A 3 18.55 15.24 -0.91
CA ASP A 3 18.63 13.80 -0.89
C ASP A 3 17.29 13.22 -0.42
N LEU A 4 16.62 12.47 -1.32
CA LEU A 4 15.35 11.80 -1.04
C LEU A 4 15.55 10.40 -0.46
N LYS A 5 16.78 9.93 -0.28
CA LYS A 5 17.01 8.60 0.27
C LYS A 5 16.33 8.44 1.64
N THR A 6 15.74 7.29 1.83
CA THR A 6 15.15 6.91 3.12
C THR A 6 15.43 5.45 3.43
N ASN A 7 15.42 5.09 4.70
CA ASN A 7 15.56 3.70 5.13
C ASN A 7 14.20 3.17 5.57
N LEU A 8 13.81 2.03 5.01
CA LEU A 8 12.64 1.28 5.45
C LEU A 8 13.07 -0.15 5.78
N LEU A 9 13.01 -0.53 7.05
CA LEU A 9 13.33 -1.88 7.52
C LEU A 9 14.75 -2.37 7.13
N GLY A 10 15.73 -1.46 7.13
CA GLY A 10 17.11 -1.77 6.75
C GLY A 10 17.41 -1.62 5.25
N PHE A 11 16.40 -1.48 4.40
CA PHE A 11 16.58 -1.22 2.97
C PHE A 11 16.73 0.28 2.73
N THR A 12 17.85 0.67 2.11
CA THR A 12 18.04 2.06 1.64
C THR A 12 17.34 2.23 0.30
N MET A 13 16.29 3.03 0.28
CA MET A 13 15.53 3.36 -0.91
C MET A 13 16.01 4.69 -1.53
N ASN A 14 16.00 4.80 -2.85
CA ASN A 14 16.39 6.01 -3.58
C ASN A 14 15.49 7.21 -3.31
N SER A 15 14.23 6.97 -3.00
CA SER A 15 13.26 7.95 -2.56
C SER A 15 12.23 7.28 -1.63
N PRO A 16 11.39 8.04 -0.91
CA PRO A 16 10.34 7.47 -0.07
C PRO A 16 9.14 6.96 -0.88
N ILE A 17 9.17 7.01 -2.21
CA ILE A 17 8.04 6.71 -3.08
C ILE A 17 7.99 5.21 -3.39
N ILE A 18 6.86 4.60 -3.09
CA ILE A 18 6.57 3.20 -3.39
C ILE A 18 5.33 3.14 -4.27
N GLY A 19 5.36 2.32 -5.34
CA GLY A 19 4.17 2.01 -6.11
C GLY A 19 3.20 1.18 -5.30
N ALA A 20 1.93 1.62 -5.18
CA ALA A 20 0.94 0.95 -4.35
C ALA A 20 0.38 -0.30 -5.03
N SER A 21 0.16 -1.36 -4.25
CA SER A 21 -0.42 -2.62 -4.72
C SER A 21 -1.73 -2.41 -5.50
N GLY A 22 -1.82 -3.09 -6.63
CA GLY A 22 -2.99 -3.06 -7.52
C GLY A 22 -3.06 -1.84 -8.45
N THR A 23 -2.02 -1.00 -8.52
CA THR A 23 -2.00 0.20 -9.38
C THR A 23 -0.78 0.28 -10.30
N VAL A 24 0.20 -0.58 -10.11
CA VAL A 24 1.47 -0.58 -10.87
C VAL A 24 1.86 -2.00 -11.34
N GLY A 25 0.92 -2.94 -11.38
CA GLY A 25 1.23 -4.32 -11.72
C GLY A 25 2.31 -4.89 -10.81
N TYR A 26 3.40 -5.33 -11.40
CA TYR A 26 4.63 -5.74 -10.72
C TYR A 26 5.79 -4.77 -10.93
N GLY A 27 5.52 -3.62 -11.56
CA GLY A 27 6.47 -2.54 -11.80
C GLY A 27 7.01 -2.52 -13.22
N VAL A 28 7.28 -3.65 -13.83
CA VAL A 28 7.86 -3.76 -15.18
C VAL A 28 7.00 -3.09 -16.25
N GLU A 29 5.69 -3.05 -16.07
CA GLU A 29 4.75 -2.37 -16.98
C GLU A 29 4.98 -0.86 -17.03
N TYR A 30 5.68 -0.31 -16.03
CA TYR A 30 5.99 1.12 -15.92
C TYR A 30 7.45 1.45 -16.22
N GLU A 31 8.34 0.46 -16.42
CA GLU A 31 9.77 0.67 -16.58
C GLU A 31 10.12 1.59 -17.76
N GLU A 32 9.42 1.45 -18.87
CA GLU A 32 9.63 2.31 -20.06
C GLU A 32 8.93 3.68 -19.93
N LEU A 33 8.05 3.85 -18.95
CA LEU A 33 7.22 5.05 -18.78
C LEU A 33 7.77 6.03 -17.75
N ALA A 34 8.52 5.55 -16.75
CA ALA A 34 9.00 6.34 -15.63
C ALA A 34 10.46 6.03 -15.27
N ASP A 35 11.17 6.99 -14.72
CA ASP A 35 12.53 6.82 -14.22
C ASP A 35 12.54 6.10 -12.87
N PHE A 36 12.78 4.79 -12.91
CA PHE A 36 12.82 3.93 -11.72
C PHE A 36 13.99 4.23 -10.77
N SER A 37 15.02 4.96 -11.20
CA SER A 37 16.08 5.42 -10.29
C SER A 37 15.57 6.39 -9.22
N ARG A 38 14.35 6.94 -9.40
CA ARG A 38 13.66 7.83 -8.47
C ARG A 38 12.59 7.13 -7.63
N ILE A 39 12.39 5.83 -7.83
CA ILE A 39 11.35 5.04 -7.15
C ILE A 39 12.02 4.17 -6.10
N GLY A 40 11.53 4.22 -4.87
CA GLY A 40 12.11 3.48 -3.75
C GLY A 40 11.68 2.02 -3.68
N GLY A 41 10.47 1.69 -4.13
CA GLY A 41 9.98 0.32 -4.07
C GLY A 41 8.69 0.11 -4.86
N ILE A 42 8.33 -1.15 -5.04
CA ILE A 42 7.07 -1.57 -5.68
C ILE A 42 6.37 -2.56 -4.75
N SER A 43 5.14 -2.24 -4.35
CA SER A 43 4.23 -3.22 -3.79
C SER A 43 3.42 -3.82 -4.93
N GLY A 44 3.74 -5.05 -5.29
CA GLY A 44 3.14 -5.75 -6.41
C GLY A 44 1.65 -5.99 -6.25
N LYS A 45 1.02 -6.54 -7.28
CA LYS A 45 -0.40 -6.89 -7.25
C LYS A 45 -0.74 -7.76 -6.04
N GLY A 46 -1.84 -7.41 -5.34
CA GLY A 46 -2.31 -8.18 -4.18
C GLY A 46 -2.61 -9.63 -4.56
N LEU A 47 -1.98 -10.56 -3.85
CA LEU A 47 -2.03 -12.00 -4.07
C LEU A 47 -2.96 -12.66 -3.07
N THR A 48 -3.58 -13.77 -3.46
CA THR A 48 -4.20 -14.76 -2.58
C THR A 48 -3.45 -16.07 -2.73
N LEU A 49 -3.57 -16.99 -1.80
CA LEU A 49 -2.90 -18.31 -1.89
C LEU A 49 -3.17 -18.96 -3.25
N HIS A 50 -4.44 -19.03 -3.62
CA HIS A 50 -4.89 -19.47 -4.93
C HIS A 50 -5.30 -18.27 -5.79
N GLY A 51 -5.06 -18.35 -7.11
CA GLY A 51 -5.45 -17.29 -8.03
C GLY A 51 -6.97 -17.10 -8.10
N GLN A 52 -7.41 -15.88 -8.42
CA GLN A 52 -8.83 -15.59 -8.58
C GLN A 52 -9.12 -14.57 -9.68
N TYR A 53 -10.29 -14.68 -10.30
CA TYR A 53 -10.70 -13.84 -11.44
C TYR A 53 -11.20 -12.45 -11.05
N GLY A 54 -11.46 -12.21 -9.75
CA GLY A 54 -12.05 -10.96 -9.27
C GLY A 54 -13.57 -10.88 -9.48
N ASN A 55 -14.10 -9.67 -9.27
CA ASN A 55 -15.53 -9.41 -9.36
C ASN A 55 -16.02 -9.36 -10.81
N LYS A 56 -17.30 -9.64 -11.00
CA LYS A 56 -18.03 -9.48 -12.27
C LYS A 56 -18.62 -8.07 -12.38
N GLY A 57 -19.15 -7.75 -13.57
CA GLY A 57 -19.83 -6.48 -13.83
C GLY A 57 -18.87 -5.31 -14.00
N GLU A 58 -19.36 -4.11 -13.71
CA GLU A 58 -18.55 -2.89 -13.71
C GLU A 58 -17.57 -2.91 -12.56
N ARG A 59 -16.30 -2.60 -12.80
CA ARG A 59 -15.26 -2.70 -11.79
C ARG A 59 -14.56 -1.38 -11.47
N LEU A 60 -14.79 -0.35 -12.29
CA LEU A 60 -14.22 0.99 -12.13
C LEU A 60 -15.29 2.05 -12.35
N TRP A 61 -15.26 3.12 -11.57
CA TRP A 61 -16.12 4.27 -11.72
C TRP A 61 -15.41 5.54 -11.30
N GLU A 62 -15.36 6.51 -12.20
CA GLU A 62 -14.74 7.80 -11.92
C GLU A 62 -15.66 8.68 -11.05
N THR A 63 -15.03 9.48 -10.21
CA THR A 63 -15.67 10.53 -9.42
C THR A 63 -14.96 11.87 -9.66
N PRO A 64 -15.54 13.03 -9.29
CA PRO A 64 -14.90 14.32 -9.51
C PRO A 64 -13.48 14.46 -8.93
N SER A 65 -13.14 13.69 -7.89
CA SER A 65 -11.85 13.78 -7.21
C SER A 65 -11.29 12.42 -6.81
N GLY A 66 -11.59 11.38 -7.60
CA GLY A 66 -11.07 10.05 -7.30
C GLY A 66 -11.67 8.96 -8.18
N LEU A 67 -11.40 7.74 -7.79
CA LEU A 67 -11.81 6.52 -8.49
C LEU A 67 -12.42 5.53 -7.50
N ILE A 68 -13.57 4.98 -7.83
CA ILE A 68 -14.16 3.86 -7.09
C ILE A 68 -13.82 2.57 -7.83
N ASN A 69 -13.36 1.54 -7.12
CA ASN A 69 -13.04 0.26 -7.72
C ASN A 69 -13.67 -0.92 -6.98
N SER A 70 -14.05 -1.94 -7.74
CA SER A 70 -14.56 -3.23 -7.28
C SER A 70 -13.82 -4.36 -8.01
N ILE A 71 -12.50 -4.38 -7.94
CA ILE A 71 -11.67 -5.36 -8.67
C ILE A 71 -11.84 -6.77 -8.12
N GLY A 72 -11.97 -6.94 -6.79
CA GLY A 72 -12.16 -8.23 -6.15
C GLY A 72 -10.89 -9.08 -6.13
N LEU A 73 -9.72 -8.48 -5.88
CA LEU A 73 -8.42 -9.16 -5.77
C LEU A 73 -8.09 -10.09 -6.96
N GLN A 74 -8.43 -9.70 -8.20
CA GLN A 74 -7.98 -10.47 -9.36
C GLN A 74 -6.45 -10.63 -9.32
N ASN A 75 -5.96 -11.88 -9.27
CA ASN A 75 -4.54 -12.18 -9.17
C ASN A 75 -4.25 -13.63 -9.58
N PRO A 76 -2.99 -13.98 -9.92
CA PRO A 76 -2.62 -15.30 -10.38
C PRO A 76 -2.43 -16.34 -9.26
N GLY A 77 -2.34 -15.91 -7.99
CA GLY A 77 -1.97 -16.72 -6.83
C GLY A 77 -0.48 -16.62 -6.49
N VAL A 78 -0.15 -16.97 -5.23
CA VAL A 78 1.20 -16.84 -4.69
C VAL A 78 2.21 -17.68 -5.46
N GLN A 79 1.89 -18.94 -5.78
CA GLN A 79 2.83 -19.83 -6.48
C GLN A 79 3.15 -19.30 -7.88
N HIS A 80 2.14 -18.88 -8.65
CA HIS A 80 2.37 -18.33 -9.98
C HIS A 80 3.20 -17.05 -9.94
N PHE A 81 2.93 -16.16 -8.96
CA PHE A 81 3.74 -14.97 -8.76
C PHE A 81 5.21 -15.32 -8.53
N ILE A 82 5.51 -16.30 -7.68
CA ILE A 82 6.89 -16.72 -7.39
C ILE A 82 7.58 -17.28 -8.65
N ASP A 83 6.86 -18.06 -9.44
CA ASP A 83 7.41 -18.77 -10.61
C ASP A 83 7.58 -17.85 -11.84
N VAL A 84 6.77 -16.80 -11.96
CA VAL A 84 6.67 -15.99 -13.19
C VAL A 84 7.01 -14.52 -12.95
N GLU A 85 6.20 -13.78 -12.18
CA GLU A 85 6.32 -12.32 -12.11
C GLU A 85 7.41 -11.83 -11.16
N LEU A 86 7.76 -12.62 -10.14
CA LEU A 86 8.78 -12.20 -9.16
C LEU A 86 10.14 -11.98 -9.81
N GLY A 87 10.49 -12.78 -10.84
CA GLY A 87 11.73 -12.62 -11.58
C GLY A 87 11.89 -11.20 -12.12
N GLU A 88 10.86 -10.66 -12.73
CA GLU A 88 10.84 -9.31 -13.31
C GLU A 88 10.98 -8.22 -12.23
N MET A 89 10.30 -8.38 -11.08
CA MET A 89 10.47 -7.45 -9.95
C MET A 89 11.91 -7.46 -9.42
N LEU A 90 12.55 -8.63 -9.39
CA LEU A 90 13.95 -8.76 -8.95
C LEU A 90 14.94 -8.18 -9.95
N GLU A 91 14.63 -8.19 -11.24
CA GLU A 91 15.41 -7.48 -12.27
C GLU A 91 15.36 -5.97 -12.06
N LEU A 92 14.17 -5.39 -11.80
CA LEU A 92 14.02 -3.97 -11.43
C LEU A 92 14.84 -3.64 -10.17
N LYS A 93 14.79 -4.50 -9.17
CA LYS A 93 15.60 -4.36 -7.95
C LYS A 93 17.08 -4.35 -8.26
N GLN A 94 17.57 -5.28 -9.09
CA GLN A 94 18.97 -5.35 -9.48
C GLN A 94 19.41 -4.11 -10.26
N LYS A 95 18.56 -3.60 -11.16
CA LYS A 95 18.87 -2.50 -12.05
C LYS A 95 18.80 -1.13 -11.36
N TYR A 96 17.82 -0.92 -10.47
CA TYR A 96 17.51 0.39 -9.92
C TYR A 96 17.59 0.46 -8.39
N GLY A 97 17.72 -0.67 -7.70
CA GLY A 97 17.74 -0.73 -6.23
C GLY A 97 16.35 -0.59 -5.61
N THR A 98 15.27 -0.83 -6.35
CA THR A 98 13.89 -0.79 -5.83
C THR A 98 13.64 -1.93 -4.85
N VAL A 99 12.90 -1.65 -3.76
CA VAL A 99 12.49 -2.68 -2.80
C VAL A 99 11.32 -3.48 -3.37
N ALA A 100 11.44 -4.81 -3.40
CA ALA A 100 10.41 -5.73 -3.89
C ALA A 100 9.47 -6.12 -2.74
N ILE A 101 8.21 -5.66 -2.78
CA ILE A 101 7.20 -5.89 -1.76
C ILE A 101 6.09 -6.77 -2.33
N ALA A 102 5.83 -7.93 -1.73
CA ALA A 102 4.70 -8.78 -2.08
C ALA A 102 3.50 -8.44 -1.19
N ASN A 103 2.38 -8.04 -1.81
CA ASN A 103 1.13 -7.78 -1.08
C ASN A 103 0.32 -9.08 -1.00
N LEU A 104 0.02 -9.53 0.22
CA LEU A 104 -0.68 -10.79 0.49
C LEU A 104 -2.03 -10.52 1.15
N GLY A 105 -3.10 -10.93 0.49
CA GLY A 105 -4.45 -11.08 1.03
C GLY A 105 -4.82 -12.54 1.23
N GLY A 106 -5.96 -12.82 1.84
CA GLY A 106 -6.46 -14.17 2.06
C GLY A 106 -7.93 -14.18 2.43
N HIS A 107 -8.55 -15.36 2.37
CA HIS A 107 -9.95 -15.59 2.72
C HIS A 107 -10.10 -16.30 4.06
N SER A 108 -9.02 -16.90 4.55
CA SER A 108 -8.94 -17.56 5.86
C SER A 108 -7.56 -17.36 6.48
N GLU A 109 -7.42 -17.72 7.75
CA GLU A 109 -6.17 -17.67 8.49
C GLU A 109 -5.12 -18.61 7.87
N GLU A 110 -5.56 -19.78 7.45
CA GLU A 110 -4.71 -20.77 6.80
C GLU A 110 -4.13 -20.23 5.49
N GLU A 111 -4.93 -19.55 4.66
CA GLU A 111 -4.47 -18.95 3.42
C GLU A 111 -3.42 -17.85 3.67
N TYR A 112 -3.62 -17.01 4.68
CA TYR A 112 -2.63 -16.01 5.07
C TYR A 112 -1.32 -16.64 5.53
N VAL A 113 -1.40 -17.66 6.39
CA VAL A 113 -0.22 -18.36 6.96
C VAL A 113 0.56 -19.09 5.87
N GLU A 114 -0.13 -19.88 5.03
CA GLU A 114 0.51 -20.65 3.95
C GLU A 114 1.11 -19.70 2.89
N GLY A 115 0.35 -18.70 2.44
CA GLY A 115 0.84 -17.69 1.49
C GLY A 115 2.06 -16.93 2.01
N ALA A 116 2.06 -16.55 3.29
CA ALA A 116 3.19 -15.87 3.92
C ALA A 116 4.42 -16.79 4.06
N ALA A 117 4.22 -18.08 4.36
CA ALA A 117 5.30 -19.07 4.42
C ALA A 117 5.96 -19.23 3.04
N MET A 118 5.18 -19.33 1.96
CA MET A 118 5.70 -19.43 0.59
C MET A 118 6.49 -18.16 0.21
N LEU A 119 5.94 -16.97 0.46
CA LEU A 119 6.63 -15.70 0.20
C LEU A 119 7.88 -15.52 1.05
N SER A 120 7.89 -16.08 2.26
CA SER A 120 9.04 -16.05 3.16
C SER A 120 10.28 -16.73 2.57
N GLU A 121 10.11 -17.80 1.82
CA GLU A 121 11.18 -18.54 1.16
C GLU A 121 11.53 -17.97 -0.24
N SER A 122 10.77 -16.98 -0.72
CA SER A 122 10.97 -16.34 -2.02
C SER A 122 12.01 -15.20 -1.99
N GLY A 123 12.26 -14.58 -3.14
CA GLY A 123 13.20 -13.46 -3.31
C GLY A 123 12.68 -12.09 -2.87
N VAL A 124 11.44 -11.95 -2.38
CA VAL A 124 10.87 -10.66 -1.94
C VAL A 124 11.62 -10.11 -0.72
N ASP A 125 11.62 -8.79 -0.57
CA ASP A 125 12.22 -8.11 0.57
C ASP A 125 11.26 -8.00 1.75
N ILE A 126 10.02 -7.62 1.47
CA ILE A 126 8.96 -7.35 2.45
C ILE A 126 7.70 -8.08 2.03
N VAL A 127 7.00 -8.66 2.98
CA VAL A 127 5.62 -9.13 2.82
C VAL A 127 4.69 -8.05 3.39
N GLU A 128 3.84 -7.45 2.54
CA GLU A 128 2.79 -6.53 2.95
C GLU A 128 1.49 -7.33 3.18
N LEU A 129 1.19 -7.62 4.44
CA LEU A 129 0.00 -8.37 4.84
C LEU A 129 -1.23 -7.47 4.74
N ASN A 130 -2.09 -7.73 3.79
CA ASN A 130 -3.29 -6.95 3.54
C ASN A 130 -4.49 -7.53 4.29
N ILE A 131 -4.71 -7.08 5.53
CA ILE A 131 -5.86 -7.47 6.36
C ILE A 131 -7.10 -6.60 6.10
N SER A 132 -7.07 -5.72 5.09
CA SER A 132 -8.04 -4.65 4.89
C SER A 132 -8.95 -4.84 3.68
N CYS A 133 -8.99 -6.03 3.06
CA CYS A 133 -9.78 -6.23 1.84
C CYS A 133 -11.30 -6.18 2.13
N PRO A 134 -12.03 -5.14 1.65
CA PRO A 134 -13.45 -4.99 1.96
C PRO A 134 -14.35 -5.98 1.18
N ASN A 135 -13.82 -6.64 0.16
CA ASN A 135 -14.58 -7.44 -0.80
C ASN A 135 -14.56 -8.95 -0.50
N VAL A 136 -14.03 -9.34 0.65
CA VAL A 136 -13.96 -10.73 1.07
C VAL A 136 -14.99 -10.97 2.19
N LYS A 137 -16.01 -11.80 1.91
CA LYS A 137 -17.13 -12.05 2.84
C LYS A 137 -16.75 -12.86 4.09
N VAL A 138 -15.56 -13.47 4.11
CA VAL A 138 -15.05 -14.26 5.24
C VAL A 138 -13.58 -13.87 5.43
N GLY A 139 -13.17 -13.52 6.61
CA GLY A 139 -11.79 -13.24 6.99
C GLY A 139 -11.36 -11.78 6.85
N GLY A 140 -11.10 -11.28 5.66
CA GLY A 140 -10.40 -10.00 5.45
C GLY A 140 -11.03 -8.75 6.07
N MET A 141 -12.36 -8.65 6.13
CA MET A 141 -13.04 -7.48 6.72
C MET A 141 -13.08 -7.53 8.25
N ALA A 142 -13.20 -8.72 8.83
CA ALA A 142 -13.19 -8.87 10.28
C ALA A 142 -11.83 -8.48 10.88
N TYR A 143 -10.74 -8.91 10.28
CA TYR A 143 -9.38 -8.59 10.73
C TYR A 143 -9.03 -7.10 10.58
N GLY A 144 -9.57 -6.42 9.57
CA GLY A 144 -9.34 -4.99 9.36
C GLY A 144 -10.17 -4.05 10.22
N VAL A 145 -11.14 -4.55 10.99
CA VAL A 145 -12.07 -3.74 11.79
C VAL A 145 -11.70 -3.71 13.26
N LYS A 146 -11.48 -4.89 13.87
CA LYS A 146 -11.18 -5.04 15.30
C LYS A 146 -9.71 -5.30 15.56
N ALA A 147 -9.13 -4.57 16.51
CA ALA A 147 -7.72 -4.66 16.86
C ALA A 147 -7.32 -6.05 17.36
N GLU A 148 -8.18 -6.73 18.13
CA GLU A 148 -7.94 -8.07 18.65
C GLU A 148 -7.78 -9.08 17.51
N ALA A 149 -8.74 -9.14 16.59
CA ALA A 149 -8.69 -10.04 15.42
C ALA A 149 -7.48 -9.75 14.51
N ALA A 150 -7.13 -8.47 14.34
CA ALA A 150 -5.93 -8.09 13.60
C ALA A 150 -4.65 -8.62 14.27
N GLY A 151 -4.54 -8.46 15.59
CA GLY A 151 -3.40 -8.99 16.35
C GLY A 151 -3.27 -10.51 16.28
N GLU A 152 -4.38 -11.23 16.28
CA GLU A 152 -4.39 -12.71 16.15
C GLU A 152 -3.84 -13.16 14.80
N VAL A 153 -4.38 -12.66 13.69
CA VAL A 153 -3.93 -13.05 12.35
C VAL A 153 -2.49 -12.62 12.09
N VAL A 154 -2.07 -11.44 12.56
CA VAL A 154 -0.69 -10.97 12.40
C VAL A 154 0.29 -11.87 13.16
N ARG A 155 -0.06 -12.33 14.36
CA ARG A 155 0.79 -13.25 15.14
C ARG A 155 0.97 -14.58 14.41
N MET A 156 -0.13 -15.19 13.92
CA MET A 156 -0.06 -16.44 13.17
C MET A 156 0.80 -16.31 11.90
N VAL A 157 0.64 -15.22 11.16
CA VAL A 157 1.44 -14.94 9.98
C VAL A 157 2.90 -14.68 10.35
N ARG A 158 3.19 -13.97 11.46
CA ARG A 158 4.55 -13.71 11.93
C ARG A 158 5.31 -15.00 12.21
N ASP A 159 4.65 -15.99 12.82
CA ASP A 159 5.27 -17.28 13.13
C ASP A 159 5.71 -18.05 11.86
N ALA A 160 4.99 -17.86 10.76
CA ALA A 160 5.27 -18.48 9.46
C ALA A 160 6.20 -17.65 8.54
N CYS A 161 6.23 -16.33 8.72
CA CYS A 161 6.97 -15.39 7.86
C CYS A 161 8.29 -14.96 8.51
N LYS A 162 9.43 -15.25 7.88
CA LYS A 162 10.77 -14.82 8.32
C LYS A 162 11.23 -13.50 7.68
N LYS A 163 10.49 -13.01 6.68
CA LYS A 163 10.75 -11.72 6.02
C LYS A 163 10.26 -10.58 6.90
N HIS A 164 10.65 -9.35 6.57
CA HIS A 164 10.00 -8.18 7.15
C HIS A 164 8.50 -8.20 6.83
N LEU A 165 7.70 -8.00 7.87
CA LEU A 165 6.23 -8.04 7.81
C LEU A 165 5.67 -6.62 7.98
N MET A 166 5.17 -6.03 6.90
CA MET A 166 4.43 -4.77 6.91
C MET A 166 2.94 -5.08 6.89
N VAL A 167 2.17 -4.50 7.81
CA VAL A 167 0.72 -4.77 7.90
C VAL A 167 -0.06 -3.61 7.30
N LYS A 168 -0.85 -3.89 6.26
CA LYS A 168 -1.71 -2.90 5.58
C LYS A 168 -3.08 -2.82 6.23
N LEU A 169 -3.36 -1.68 6.85
CA LEU A 169 -4.57 -1.46 7.63
C LEU A 169 -5.74 -0.93 6.80
N SER A 170 -6.93 -1.28 7.28
CA SER A 170 -8.20 -0.79 6.75
C SER A 170 -8.51 0.63 7.27
N PRO A 171 -9.10 1.51 6.44
CA PRO A 171 -9.66 2.76 6.95
C PRO A 171 -10.93 2.55 7.79
N GLN A 172 -11.47 1.34 7.83
CA GLN A 172 -12.67 0.97 8.58
C GLN A 172 -12.35 0.45 10.00
N ALA A 173 -11.07 0.47 10.41
CA ALA A 173 -10.70 0.12 11.79
C ALA A 173 -11.46 0.99 12.80
N GLU A 174 -12.06 0.38 13.81
CA GLU A 174 -12.85 1.07 14.85
C GLU A 174 -11.99 2.12 15.59
N ASN A 175 -10.71 1.79 15.83
CA ASN A 175 -9.75 2.66 16.50
C ASN A 175 -8.37 2.47 15.89
N ILE A 176 -7.87 3.45 15.13
CA ILE A 176 -6.56 3.36 14.46
C ILE A 176 -5.40 3.22 15.44
N PRO A 177 -5.25 4.04 16.50
CA PRO A 177 -4.20 3.86 17.49
C PRO A 177 -4.18 2.48 18.15
N GLU A 178 -5.33 1.93 18.48
CA GLU A 178 -5.45 0.61 19.10
C GLU A 178 -5.08 -0.50 18.13
N MET A 179 -5.57 -0.42 16.88
CA MET A 179 -5.23 -1.33 15.79
C MET A 179 -3.71 -1.36 15.54
N CYS A 180 -3.08 -0.17 15.47
CA CYS A 180 -1.63 -0.05 15.27
C CYS A 180 -0.84 -0.72 16.40
N ARG A 181 -1.20 -0.47 17.65
CA ARG A 181 -0.55 -1.12 18.81
C ARG A 181 -0.74 -2.64 18.81
N ALA A 182 -1.93 -3.11 18.43
CA ALA A 182 -2.21 -4.55 18.39
C ALA A 182 -1.35 -5.27 17.35
N VAL A 183 -1.22 -4.72 16.14
CA VAL A 183 -0.40 -5.34 15.09
C VAL A 183 1.10 -5.22 15.40
N GLU A 184 1.57 -4.11 16.00
CA GLU A 184 2.95 -3.98 16.48
C GLU A 184 3.27 -5.03 17.55
N ALA A 185 2.42 -5.16 18.56
CA ALA A 185 2.57 -6.16 19.62
C ALA A 185 2.50 -7.61 19.11
N ALA A 186 1.85 -7.83 17.96
CA ALA A 186 1.76 -9.12 17.30
C ALA A 186 2.97 -9.45 16.41
N GLY A 187 3.94 -8.51 16.26
CA GLY A 187 5.19 -8.75 15.55
C GLY A 187 5.25 -8.16 14.14
N ALA A 188 4.41 -7.16 13.83
CA ALA A 188 4.60 -6.36 12.63
C ALA A 188 5.90 -5.55 12.72
N ASP A 189 6.69 -5.51 11.64
CA ASP A 189 7.91 -4.71 11.53
C ASP A 189 7.62 -3.29 11.01
N ALA A 190 6.51 -3.11 10.28
CA ALA A 190 6.02 -1.82 9.80
C ALA A 190 4.51 -1.84 9.61
N ILE A 191 3.91 -0.67 9.47
CA ILE A 191 2.49 -0.49 9.16
C ILE A 191 2.37 0.32 7.89
N SER A 192 1.46 -0.08 6.97
CA SER A 192 1.00 0.77 5.86
C SER A 192 -0.48 1.09 6.03
N LEU A 193 -0.86 2.33 5.78
CA LEU A 193 -2.25 2.77 5.80
C LEU A 193 -2.46 4.03 4.94
N THR A 194 -3.59 4.08 4.20
CA THR A 194 -4.77 3.24 4.31
C THR A 194 -5.08 2.48 3.02
N ASN A 195 -5.85 1.40 3.11
CA ASN A 195 -6.55 0.87 1.94
C ASN A 195 -7.69 1.81 1.52
N THR A 196 -8.44 1.47 0.47
CA THR A 196 -9.53 2.28 -0.10
C THR A 196 -10.71 2.42 0.85
N PHE A 197 -11.40 3.56 0.79
CA PHE A 197 -12.56 3.87 1.62
C PHE A 197 -13.83 3.32 0.99
N GLN A 198 -14.73 2.78 1.79
CA GLN A 198 -16.00 2.27 1.28
C GLN A 198 -16.86 3.41 0.73
N ALA A 199 -17.35 3.25 -0.51
CA ALA A 199 -18.16 4.21 -1.23
C ALA A 199 -19.23 3.51 -2.08
N CYS A 200 -20.15 4.29 -2.64
CA CYS A 200 -21.21 3.83 -3.53
C CYS A 200 -21.38 4.81 -4.69
N ALA A 201 -21.78 4.29 -5.86
CA ALA A 201 -22.22 5.08 -6.99
C ALA A 201 -23.53 4.52 -7.56
N ILE A 202 -24.42 5.41 -8.02
CA ILE A 202 -25.71 5.07 -8.64
C ILE A 202 -25.65 5.44 -10.12
N ASP A 203 -25.94 4.49 -10.98
CA ASP A 203 -26.21 4.72 -12.39
C ASP A 203 -27.65 5.22 -12.56
N LEU A 204 -27.80 6.51 -12.87
CA LEU A 204 -29.11 7.15 -12.97
C LEU A 204 -29.94 6.61 -14.12
N GLU A 205 -29.29 6.26 -15.23
CA GLU A 205 -29.98 5.74 -16.42
C GLU A 205 -30.52 4.32 -16.17
N LYS A 206 -29.70 3.49 -15.54
CA LYS A 206 -30.08 2.13 -15.16
C LYS A 206 -30.87 2.04 -13.85
N ARG A 207 -30.92 3.14 -13.07
CA ARG A 207 -31.60 3.26 -11.76
C ARG A 207 -31.21 2.15 -10.79
N ARG A 208 -29.90 1.85 -10.73
CA ARG A 208 -29.34 0.80 -9.84
C ARG A 208 -27.92 1.18 -9.41
N PRO A 209 -27.36 0.51 -8.40
CA PRO A 209 -25.93 0.62 -8.10
C PRO A 209 -25.07 0.31 -9.33
N VAL A 210 -23.96 1.03 -9.48
CA VAL A 210 -22.97 0.80 -10.54
C VAL A 210 -22.34 -0.59 -10.39
N PHE A 211 -21.96 -0.93 -9.17
CA PHE A 211 -21.28 -2.19 -8.88
C PHE A 211 -22.24 -3.27 -8.41
N ASP A 212 -22.03 -4.51 -8.82
CA ASP A 212 -22.82 -5.65 -8.37
C ASP A 212 -22.71 -5.86 -6.84
N ASN A 213 -21.58 -5.48 -6.23
CA ASN A 213 -21.37 -5.51 -4.78
C ASN A 213 -21.97 -4.29 -4.04
N ILE A 214 -22.63 -3.37 -4.74
CA ILE A 214 -23.18 -2.10 -4.24
C ILE A 214 -22.10 -1.16 -3.72
N PHE A 215 -21.30 -1.59 -2.74
CA PHE A 215 -20.21 -0.82 -2.15
C PHE A 215 -18.86 -1.26 -2.71
N ALA A 216 -17.99 -0.27 -2.94
CA ALA A 216 -16.67 -0.47 -3.53
C ALA A 216 -15.65 0.51 -2.93
N GLY A 217 -14.39 0.39 -3.27
CA GLY A 217 -13.31 1.15 -2.66
C GLY A 217 -13.04 2.48 -3.35
N LEU A 218 -13.22 3.61 -2.67
CA LEU A 218 -12.83 4.95 -3.13
C LEU A 218 -11.35 5.21 -2.85
N SER A 219 -10.65 5.72 -3.86
CA SER A 219 -9.26 6.20 -3.81
C SER A 219 -9.12 7.53 -4.55
N GLY A 220 -7.93 8.14 -4.51
CA GLY A 220 -7.63 9.42 -5.17
C GLY A 220 -7.68 10.63 -4.23
N PRO A 221 -7.53 11.87 -4.76
CA PRO A 221 -7.31 13.08 -3.95
C PRO A 221 -8.38 13.34 -2.89
N ALA A 222 -9.63 12.91 -3.12
CA ALA A 222 -10.73 13.09 -2.15
C ALA A 222 -10.45 12.47 -0.78
N VAL A 223 -9.69 11.37 -0.70
CA VAL A 223 -9.43 10.67 0.56
C VAL A 223 -8.18 11.15 1.30
N ARG A 224 -7.33 11.99 0.66
CA ARG A 224 -6.04 12.40 1.22
C ARG A 224 -6.12 12.98 2.65
N PRO A 225 -6.97 13.98 2.95
CA PRO A 225 -6.99 14.57 4.29
C PRO A 225 -7.43 13.58 5.37
N ILE A 226 -8.24 12.59 5.01
CA ILE A 226 -8.68 11.54 5.94
C ILE A 226 -7.52 10.54 6.16
N ALA A 227 -6.85 10.11 5.09
CA ALA A 227 -5.70 9.22 5.17
C ALA A 227 -4.54 9.86 5.95
N LEU A 228 -4.23 11.14 5.70
CA LEU A 228 -3.20 11.91 6.42
C LEU A 228 -3.50 11.94 7.93
N ARG A 229 -4.75 12.23 8.34
CA ARG A 229 -5.16 12.16 9.75
C ARG A 229 -4.90 10.77 10.35
N MET A 230 -5.22 9.70 9.61
CA MET A 230 -5.03 8.33 10.09
C MET A 230 -3.54 7.98 10.24
N VAL A 231 -2.69 8.42 9.30
CA VAL A 231 -1.23 8.28 9.40
C VAL A 231 -0.69 9.06 10.60
N TRP A 232 -1.15 10.28 10.82
CA TRP A 232 -0.80 11.05 12.02
C TRP A 232 -1.10 10.28 13.31
N GLN A 233 -2.29 9.67 13.40
CA GLN A 233 -2.67 8.85 14.55
C GLN A 233 -1.81 7.60 14.69
N ALA A 234 -1.50 6.91 13.59
CA ALA A 234 -0.66 5.72 13.58
C ALA A 234 0.75 6.02 14.07
N VAL A 235 1.41 7.05 13.51
CA VAL A 235 2.76 7.47 13.93
C VAL A 235 2.84 7.81 15.43
N GLY A 236 1.78 8.37 16.00
CA GLY A 236 1.72 8.66 17.44
C GLY A 236 1.44 7.44 18.33
N ALA A 237 1.10 6.31 17.75
CA ALA A 237 0.66 5.12 18.49
C ALA A 237 1.71 4.02 18.60
N VAL A 238 2.69 3.98 17.67
CA VAL A 238 3.67 2.89 17.54
C VAL A 238 5.11 3.41 17.41
N SER A 239 6.06 2.52 17.61
CA SER A 239 7.50 2.78 17.43
C SER A 239 8.05 2.29 16.08
N ILE A 240 7.35 1.38 15.42
CA ILE A 240 7.72 0.84 14.12
C ILE A 240 7.42 1.83 12.97
N PRO A 241 8.13 1.73 11.83
CA PRO A 241 7.89 2.58 10.67
C PRO A 241 6.44 2.58 10.19
N VAL A 242 5.95 3.75 9.81
CA VAL A 242 4.63 3.92 9.19
C VAL A 242 4.78 4.37 7.75
N VAL A 243 4.16 3.66 6.82
CA VAL A 243 4.10 3.99 5.40
C VAL A 243 2.71 4.56 5.09
N GLY A 244 2.67 5.82 4.65
CA GLY A 244 1.41 6.51 4.38
C GLY A 244 0.91 6.29 2.95
N LEU A 245 -0.39 6.05 2.77
CA LEU A 245 -1.02 6.04 1.45
C LEU A 245 -2.46 6.52 1.48
N GLY A 246 -2.90 7.05 0.35
CA GLY A 246 -4.27 7.55 0.18
C GLY A 246 -4.31 8.98 -0.37
N GLY A 247 -4.59 9.12 -1.66
CA GLY A 247 -4.82 10.39 -2.33
C GLY A 247 -3.56 11.23 -2.62
N ILE A 248 -2.37 10.67 -2.48
CA ILE A 248 -1.12 11.31 -2.84
C ILE A 248 -1.03 11.41 -4.37
N ALA A 249 -0.95 12.63 -4.91
CA ALA A 249 -0.90 12.92 -6.33
C ALA A 249 0.18 13.95 -6.71
N THR A 250 0.76 14.65 -5.73
CA THR A 250 1.82 15.65 -5.92
C THR A 250 2.93 15.47 -4.88
N GLY A 251 4.10 16.07 -5.13
CA GLY A 251 5.20 16.09 -4.17
C GLY A 251 4.83 16.78 -2.85
N LYS A 252 3.96 17.80 -2.90
CA LYS A 252 3.44 18.47 -1.70
C LYS A 252 2.60 17.52 -0.86
N ASP A 253 1.74 16.71 -1.50
CA ASP A 253 0.95 15.71 -0.79
C ASP A 253 1.86 14.70 -0.08
N ALA A 254 2.89 14.20 -0.77
CA ALA A 254 3.86 13.26 -0.17
C ALA A 254 4.60 13.88 1.03
N LEU A 255 5.04 15.14 0.90
CA LEU A 255 5.71 15.87 1.98
C LEU A 255 4.80 16.06 3.21
N GLU A 256 3.49 16.28 3.05
CA GLU A 256 2.55 16.32 4.18
C GLU A 256 2.60 15.02 5.01
N PHE A 257 2.65 13.86 4.35
CA PHE A 257 2.75 12.57 5.04
C PHE A 257 4.11 12.39 5.73
N ILE A 258 5.22 12.82 5.08
CA ILE A 258 6.55 12.79 5.70
C ILE A 258 6.58 13.70 6.93
N MET A 259 6.07 14.92 6.83
CA MET A 259 6.00 15.87 7.96
C MET A 259 5.06 15.37 9.08
N ALA A 260 4.05 14.57 8.75
CA ALA A 260 3.23 13.86 9.75
C ALA A 260 3.96 12.67 10.40
N GLY A 261 5.17 12.32 9.94
CA GLY A 261 6.04 11.29 10.52
C GLY A 261 6.09 9.98 9.74
N ALA A 262 5.48 9.88 8.56
CA ALA A 262 5.62 8.70 7.72
C ALA A 262 7.08 8.48 7.29
N THR A 263 7.52 7.23 7.28
CA THR A 263 8.86 6.83 6.81
C THR A 263 8.94 6.85 5.28
N ALA A 264 7.89 6.37 4.65
CA ALA A 264 7.72 6.32 3.19
C ALA A 264 6.25 6.53 2.84
N VAL A 265 5.95 6.65 1.55
CA VAL A 265 4.58 6.79 1.05
C VAL A 265 4.33 5.86 -0.14
N GLN A 266 3.09 5.37 -0.27
CA GLN A 266 2.68 4.61 -1.45
C GLN A 266 1.79 5.48 -2.34
N VAL A 267 2.08 5.48 -3.65
CA VAL A 267 1.33 6.19 -4.69
C VAL A 267 0.46 5.18 -5.44
N GLY A 268 -0.84 5.40 -5.42
CA GLY A 268 -1.83 4.48 -6.01
C GLY A 268 -2.56 5.10 -7.21
N ALA A 269 -3.79 5.58 -7.00
CA ALA A 269 -4.69 6.06 -8.06
C ALA A 269 -4.09 7.11 -9.00
N ALA A 270 -3.08 7.89 -8.55
CA ALA A 270 -2.39 8.86 -9.38
C ALA A 270 -1.71 8.23 -10.60
N ASN A 271 -1.24 6.97 -10.49
CA ASN A 271 -0.60 6.24 -11.59
C ASN A 271 -1.54 5.99 -12.78
N PHE A 272 -2.86 5.91 -12.55
CA PHE A 272 -3.83 5.75 -13.63
C PHE A 272 -4.04 7.04 -14.43
N ALA A 273 -3.96 8.20 -13.77
CA ALA A 273 -4.07 9.50 -14.41
C ALA A 273 -2.76 9.94 -15.08
N ASN A 274 -1.64 9.60 -14.47
CA ASN A 274 -0.30 9.91 -14.96
C ASN A 274 0.65 8.71 -14.71
N PRO A 275 1.03 7.94 -15.72
CA PRO A 275 1.96 6.82 -15.56
C PRO A 275 3.33 7.20 -14.97
N ARG A 276 3.72 8.49 -15.06
CA ARG A 276 4.94 9.03 -14.46
C ARG A 276 4.70 9.65 -13.07
N ALA A 277 3.55 9.41 -12.44
CA ALA A 277 3.20 10.07 -11.17
C ALA A 277 4.26 9.86 -10.08
N MET A 278 4.78 8.63 -9.92
CA MET A 278 5.79 8.32 -8.90
C MET A 278 7.07 9.14 -9.10
N GLU A 279 7.58 9.21 -10.33
CA GLU A 279 8.75 10.02 -10.70
C GLU A 279 8.48 11.51 -10.49
N THR A 280 7.35 12.02 -11.01
CA THR A 280 6.96 13.42 -10.89
C THR A 280 6.86 13.85 -9.42
N ILE A 281 6.25 13.01 -8.57
CA ILE A 281 6.14 13.26 -7.12
C ILE A 281 7.53 13.36 -6.48
N ALA A 282 8.46 12.46 -6.83
CA ALA A 282 9.82 12.51 -6.30
C ALA A 282 10.55 13.79 -6.75
N GLU A 283 10.40 14.20 -8.01
CA GLU A 283 10.97 15.46 -8.53
C GLU A 283 10.41 16.68 -7.83
N GLU A 284 9.11 16.75 -7.65
CA GLU A 284 8.44 17.85 -6.93
C GLU A 284 8.87 17.93 -5.46
N MET A 285 9.04 16.77 -4.79
CA MET A 285 9.57 16.73 -3.42
C MET A 285 10.97 17.31 -3.36
N ALA A 286 11.88 16.88 -4.24
CA ALA A 286 13.25 17.37 -4.30
C ALA A 286 13.29 18.88 -4.59
N ALA A 287 12.50 19.36 -5.53
CA ALA A 287 12.39 20.78 -5.87
C ALA A 287 11.89 21.61 -4.69
N TRP A 288 10.89 21.12 -3.95
CA TRP A 288 10.39 21.81 -2.75
C TRP A 288 11.48 21.86 -1.66
N MET A 289 12.16 20.75 -1.40
CA MET A 289 13.24 20.69 -0.41
C MET A 289 14.39 21.63 -0.76
N ASP A 290 14.84 21.64 -2.02
CA ASP A 290 15.88 22.57 -2.48
C ASP A 290 15.47 24.04 -2.30
N ALA A 291 14.22 24.38 -2.64
CA ALA A 291 13.69 25.75 -2.49
C ALA A 291 13.59 26.21 -1.02
N HIS A 292 13.50 25.26 -0.07
CA HIS A 292 13.38 25.55 1.37
C HIS A 292 14.67 25.28 2.15
N GLY A 293 15.77 24.92 1.44
CA GLY A 293 17.07 24.65 2.07
C GLY A 293 17.14 23.36 2.87
N VAL A 294 16.19 22.45 2.69
CA VAL A 294 16.12 21.13 3.31
C VAL A 294 17.02 20.16 2.53
N LYS A 295 17.95 19.51 3.19
CA LYS A 295 18.94 18.64 2.52
C LYS A 295 18.51 17.16 2.54
N THR A 296 17.87 16.73 3.62
CA THR A 296 17.44 15.34 3.82
C THR A 296 16.01 15.28 4.32
N LEU A 297 15.32 14.18 4.07
CA LEU A 297 13.95 13.95 4.57
C LEU A 297 13.90 13.90 6.11
N ASP A 298 14.99 13.48 6.75
CA ASP A 298 15.03 13.37 8.22
C ASP A 298 14.95 14.74 8.92
N GLU A 299 15.36 15.83 8.25
CA GLU A 299 15.21 17.17 8.79
C GLU A 299 13.75 17.60 8.93
N ILE A 300 12.86 17.04 8.13
CA ILE A 300 11.44 17.41 8.12
C ILE A 300 10.49 16.28 8.54
N ARG A 301 11.01 15.04 8.70
CA ARG A 301 10.18 13.91 9.12
C ARG A 301 9.59 14.17 10.52
N GLY A 302 8.27 14.20 10.59
CA GLY A 302 7.56 14.43 11.83
C GLY A 302 7.64 15.87 12.36
N CYS A 303 8.19 16.83 11.61
CA CYS A 303 8.35 18.21 12.07
C CYS A 303 7.02 18.95 12.32
N ALA A 304 5.91 18.43 11.82
CA ALA A 304 4.59 19.00 12.05
C ALA A 304 3.92 18.50 13.35
N ARG A 305 4.56 17.60 14.10
CA ARG A 305 4.00 16.94 15.29
C ARG A 305 4.33 17.68 16.57
#